data_73e00a280f6b801700a060f8bb759686
#
_entry.id   73e00a280f6b801700a060f8bb759686
#
_cell.length_a   1.000
_cell.length_b   1.000
_cell.length_c   1.000
_cell.angle_alpha   90.00
_cell.angle_beta   90.00
_cell.angle_gamma   90.00
#
_symmetry.space_group_name_H-M   'P 1'
#
loop_
_entity.id
_entity.type
_entity.pdbx_description
1 polymer ?
#
loop_
_entity_poly.entity_id
_entity_poly.type
_entity_poly.pdbx_seq_one_letter_code
_entity_poly.pdbx_strand_id
1 'polypeptide(L)'
;MNYVRCVNNKAYVHVPDEAVNGPLADLTLGAVYKALPTPQSERDAGLLRIIDNSGEDYLYPANYFQPLDWAAGWESGHTALTIHLDPRTKAILRAEALAAHTSMGALVRQWIEERLELQSRREAAR
;
A
#
# COMPACT_ATOMS: atom_id res chain seq x y z
N MET A 1 10.55 5.67 2.78
CA MET A 1 9.11 5.44 2.58
C MET A 1 8.90 4.40 1.51
N ASN A 2 8.21 3.34 1.84
CA ASN A 2 8.08 2.21 0.94
C ASN A 2 6.75 2.15 0.20
N TYR A 3 5.92 3.16 0.33
CA TYR A 3 4.58 3.17 -0.25
C TYR A 3 4.35 4.42 -1.09
N VAL A 4 3.74 4.21 -2.25
CA VAL A 4 3.42 5.29 -3.20
C VAL A 4 2.01 5.09 -3.75
N ARG A 5 1.38 6.17 -4.17
CA ARG A 5 0.05 6.14 -4.79
C ARG A 5 0.19 6.32 -6.29
N CYS A 6 -0.51 5.51 -7.06
CA CYS A 6 -0.50 5.60 -8.51
C CYS A 6 -1.36 6.78 -8.96
N VAL A 7 -0.77 7.70 -9.73
CA VAL A 7 -1.46 8.88 -10.26
C VAL A 7 -1.55 8.89 -11.78
N ASN A 8 -0.89 7.93 -12.44
CA ASN A 8 -0.94 7.78 -13.90
C ASN A 8 -0.72 6.31 -14.24
N ASN A 9 -1.51 5.77 -15.13
CA ASN A 9 -1.34 4.40 -15.61
C ASN A 9 -1.41 4.29 -17.14
N LYS A 10 -1.15 5.38 -17.84
CA LYS A 10 -1.14 5.37 -19.30
C LYS A 10 0.08 4.62 -19.83
N ALA A 11 -0.08 3.94 -20.97
CA ALA A 11 1.05 3.32 -21.63
C ALA A 11 2.10 4.37 -21.96
N TYR A 12 3.36 4.09 -21.60
CA TYR A 12 4.47 5.01 -21.84
C TYR A 12 5.35 4.59 -23.01
N VAL A 13 5.06 3.43 -23.60
CA VAL A 13 5.68 2.96 -24.84
C VAL A 13 4.56 2.81 -25.85
N HIS A 14 4.58 3.63 -26.89
CA HIS A 14 3.57 3.59 -27.93
C HIS A 14 4.00 2.69 -29.07
N VAL A 15 3.07 1.85 -29.54
CA VAL A 15 3.26 0.98 -30.69
C VAL A 15 2.17 1.30 -31.72
N PRO A 16 2.35 0.91 -33.00
CA PRO A 16 1.35 1.22 -34.03
C PRO A 16 -0.03 0.64 -33.77
N ASP A 17 -0.14 -0.43 -33.02
CA ASP A 17 -1.44 -1.04 -32.67
C ASP A 17 -2.06 -0.30 -31.48
N GLU A 18 -3.15 0.44 -31.72
CA GLU A 18 -3.83 1.21 -30.69
C GLU A 18 -4.34 0.34 -29.55
N ALA A 19 -4.65 -0.92 -29.79
CA ALA A 19 -5.17 -1.82 -28.76
C ALA A 19 -4.18 -2.07 -27.62
N VAL A 20 -2.89 -1.88 -27.88
CA VAL A 20 -1.85 -2.06 -26.85
C VAL A 20 -1.39 -0.75 -26.24
N ASN A 21 -1.99 0.39 -26.64
CA ASN A 21 -1.68 1.71 -26.09
C ASN A 21 -2.69 2.17 -25.03
N GLY A 22 -3.53 1.26 -24.56
CA GLY A 22 -4.48 1.55 -23.49
C GLY A 22 -3.80 1.66 -22.11
N PRO A 23 -4.60 1.86 -21.06
CA PRO A 23 -4.06 1.91 -19.70
C PRO A 23 -3.28 0.63 -19.37
N LEU A 24 -2.23 0.78 -18.56
CA LEU A 24 -1.46 -0.36 -18.09
C LEU A 24 -2.33 -1.23 -17.18
N ALA A 25 -2.38 -2.53 -17.49
CA ALA A 25 -3.30 -3.45 -16.82
C ALA A 25 -2.97 -3.66 -15.34
N ASP A 26 -1.69 -3.56 -15.00
CA ASP A 26 -1.23 -3.91 -13.65
C ASP A 26 -1.04 -2.70 -12.74
N LEU A 27 -1.54 -1.53 -13.16
CA LEU A 27 -1.59 -0.34 -12.31
C LEU A 27 -3.01 0.21 -12.27
N THR A 28 -3.51 0.41 -11.06
CA THR A 28 -4.83 1.00 -10.82
C THR A 28 -4.65 2.42 -10.31
N LEU A 29 -5.28 3.39 -10.97
CA LEU A 29 -5.25 4.78 -10.52
C LEU A 29 -5.78 4.89 -9.10
N GLY A 30 -5.07 5.63 -8.25
CA GLY A 30 -5.44 5.84 -6.85
C GLY A 30 -5.04 4.74 -5.91
N ALA A 31 -4.60 3.58 -6.40
CA ALA A 31 -4.16 2.48 -5.53
C ALA A 31 -2.77 2.77 -4.96
N VAL A 32 -2.52 2.20 -3.79
CA VAL A 32 -1.23 2.29 -3.10
C VAL A 32 -0.41 1.05 -3.43
N TYR A 33 0.85 1.25 -3.76
CA TYR A 33 1.78 0.17 -4.10
C TYR A 33 3.02 0.26 -3.25
N LYS A 34 3.67 -0.88 -3.05
CA LYS A 34 4.96 -0.93 -2.38
C LYS A 34 6.07 -0.63 -3.38
N ALA A 35 6.89 0.38 -3.06
CA ALA A 35 8.09 0.69 -3.83
C ALA A 35 9.25 -0.07 -3.23
N LEU A 36 10.06 -0.71 -4.07
CA LEU A 36 11.27 -1.39 -3.64
C LEU A 36 12.46 -0.45 -3.76
N PRO A 37 13.56 -0.71 -3.02
CA PRO A 37 14.79 0.04 -3.23
C PRO A 37 15.19 -0.01 -4.69
N THR A 38 15.40 1.17 -5.30
CA THR A 38 15.70 1.30 -6.71
C THR A 38 17.15 1.74 -6.86
N PRO A 39 17.99 0.98 -7.62
CA PRO A 39 19.38 1.39 -7.86
C PRO A 39 19.45 2.79 -8.44
N GLN A 40 20.52 3.51 -8.13
CA GLN A 40 20.69 4.90 -8.56
C GLN A 40 20.63 5.04 -10.08
N SER A 41 21.19 4.08 -10.82
CA SER A 41 21.14 4.11 -12.27
C SER A 41 19.71 4.09 -12.81
N GLU A 42 18.82 3.34 -12.18
CA GLU A 42 17.41 3.29 -12.58
C GLU A 42 16.69 4.58 -12.18
N ARG A 43 16.99 5.12 -11.00
CA ARG A 43 16.43 6.41 -10.58
C ARG A 43 16.89 7.55 -11.48
N ASP A 44 18.14 7.54 -11.89
CA ASP A 44 18.69 8.54 -12.82
C ASP A 44 17.98 8.48 -14.18
N ALA A 45 17.47 7.31 -14.56
CA ALA A 45 16.67 7.14 -15.77
C ALA A 45 15.18 7.53 -15.56
N GLY A 46 14.81 8.02 -14.39
CA GLY A 46 13.44 8.41 -14.07
C GLY A 46 12.51 7.24 -13.78
N LEU A 47 13.07 6.11 -13.33
CA LEU A 47 12.32 4.87 -13.08
C LEU A 47 12.24 4.57 -11.59
N LEU A 48 11.19 3.85 -11.22
CA LEU A 48 10.94 3.39 -9.86
C LEU A 48 10.49 1.93 -9.92
N ARG A 49 11.04 1.09 -9.05
CA ARG A 49 10.70 -0.32 -9.01
C ARG A 49 9.52 -0.53 -8.07
N ILE A 50 8.43 -1.06 -8.61
CA ILE A 50 7.13 -1.17 -7.94
C ILE A 50 6.64 -2.60 -8.01
N ILE A 51 6.08 -3.11 -6.89
CA ILE A 51 5.30 -4.35 -6.93
C ILE A 51 3.89 -3.96 -7.38
N ASP A 52 3.52 -4.37 -8.58
CA ASP A 52 2.25 -3.99 -9.20
C ASP A 52 1.13 -5.00 -8.89
N ASN A 53 0.00 -4.89 -9.59
CA ASN A 53 -1.16 -5.77 -9.35
C ASN A 53 -0.87 -7.24 -9.64
N SER A 54 0.18 -7.55 -10.41
CA SER A 54 0.58 -8.93 -10.66
C SER A 54 1.25 -9.59 -9.46
N GLY A 55 1.67 -8.77 -8.49
CA GLY A 55 2.46 -9.25 -7.35
C GLY A 55 3.95 -9.34 -7.64
N GLU A 56 4.38 -9.02 -8.84
CA GLU A 56 5.79 -9.00 -9.22
C GLU A 56 6.28 -7.57 -9.34
N ASP A 57 7.60 -7.38 -9.29
CA ASP A 57 8.20 -6.06 -9.38
C ASP A 57 8.57 -5.73 -10.82
N TYR A 58 8.25 -4.50 -11.22
CA TYR A 58 8.60 -3.96 -12.52
C TYR A 58 9.02 -2.50 -12.38
N LEU A 59 9.79 -2.03 -13.37
CA LEU A 59 10.17 -0.63 -13.44
C LEU A 59 9.10 0.17 -14.16
N TYR A 60 8.68 1.26 -13.55
CA TYR A 60 7.70 2.19 -14.11
C TYR A 60 8.25 3.61 -14.05
N PRO A 61 7.74 4.52 -14.89
CA PRO A 61 8.13 5.93 -14.76
C PRO A 61 7.84 6.43 -13.34
N ALA A 62 8.83 7.03 -12.70
CA ALA A 62 8.68 7.50 -11.32
C ALA A 62 7.58 8.54 -11.18
N ASN A 63 7.32 9.35 -12.21
CA ASN A 63 6.27 10.36 -12.18
C ASN A 63 4.85 9.78 -12.29
N TYR A 64 4.72 8.46 -12.45
CA TYR A 64 3.42 7.79 -12.35
C TYR A 64 2.95 7.63 -10.91
N PHE A 65 3.80 7.98 -9.93
CA PHE A 65 3.52 7.77 -8.52
C PHE A 65 3.83 9.02 -7.71
N GLN A 66 3.09 9.17 -6.63
CA GLN A 66 3.35 10.19 -5.62
C GLN A 66 3.69 9.50 -4.30
N PRO A 67 4.64 10.04 -3.53
CA PRO A 67 4.86 9.57 -2.16
C PRO A 67 3.55 9.64 -1.39
N LEU A 68 3.34 8.66 -0.51
CA LEU A 68 2.12 8.61 0.26
C LEU A 68 2.10 9.75 1.29
N ASP A 69 1.08 10.61 1.21
CA ASP A 69 0.89 11.67 2.18
C ASP A 69 -0.10 11.18 3.25
N TRP A 70 0.40 10.98 4.45
CA TRP A 70 -0.40 10.46 5.55
C TRP A 70 -1.38 11.49 6.11
N ALA A 71 -1.19 12.77 5.80
CA ALA A 71 -2.01 13.85 6.32
C ALA A 71 -3.13 14.28 5.39
N ALA A 72 -3.03 14.03 4.09
CA ALA A 72 -3.96 14.56 3.11
C ALA A 72 -4.42 13.49 2.12
N GLY A 73 -5.60 13.68 1.54
CA GLY A 73 -6.13 12.81 0.50
C GLY A 73 -6.73 11.51 0.99
N TRP A 74 -6.88 11.34 2.29
CA TRP A 74 -7.48 10.14 2.88
C TRP A 74 -8.86 10.45 3.43
N GLU A 75 -9.78 9.51 3.22
CA GLU A 75 -11.09 9.60 3.86
C GLU A 75 -10.93 9.39 5.37
N SER A 76 -11.73 10.14 6.13
CA SER A 76 -11.76 9.95 7.58
C SER A 76 -12.56 8.70 7.94
N GLY A 77 -12.30 8.15 9.12
CA GLY A 77 -13.04 7.01 9.63
C GLY A 77 -12.40 5.69 9.26
N HIS A 78 -13.16 4.62 9.34
CA HIS A 78 -12.72 3.26 9.15
C HIS A 78 -13.45 2.61 7.98
N THR A 79 -12.73 1.79 7.23
CA THR A 79 -13.33 0.89 6.25
C THR A 79 -13.18 -0.54 6.73
N ALA A 80 -14.08 -1.42 6.31
CA ALA A 80 -14.12 -2.78 6.83
C ALA A 80 -13.16 -3.70 6.08
N LEU A 81 -12.53 -4.59 6.82
CA LEU A 81 -11.78 -5.72 6.31
C LEU A 81 -12.26 -6.95 7.06
N THR A 82 -12.73 -7.96 6.36
CA THR A 82 -13.18 -9.21 6.97
C THR A 82 -12.11 -10.27 6.83
N ILE A 83 -11.69 -10.86 7.93
CA ILE A 83 -10.74 -11.97 7.94
C ILE A 83 -11.35 -13.15 8.67
N HIS A 84 -10.99 -14.34 8.25
CA HIS A 84 -11.42 -15.57 8.88
C HIS A 84 -10.26 -16.20 9.62
N LEU A 85 -10.49 -16.52 10.88
CA LEU A 85 -9.50 -17.16 11.75
C LEU A 85 -10.01 -18.54 12.15
N ASP A 86 -9.11 -19.47 12.37
CA ASP A 86 -9.50 -20.76 12.96
C ASP A 86 -9.97 -20.53 14.40
N PRO A 87 -10.80 -21.45 14.95
CA PRO A 87 -11.38 -21.26 16.28
C PRO A 87 -10.33 -21.08 17.38
N ARG A 88 -9.22 -21.77 17.30
CA ARG A 88 -8.15 -21.68 18.30
C ARG A 88 -7.52 -20.29 18.30
N THR A 89 -7.16 -19.78 17.14
CA THR A 89 -6.55 -18.45 17.02
C THR A 89 -7.51 -17.38 17.53
N LYS A 90 -8.79 -17.49 17.16
CA LYS A 90 -9.79 -16.52 17.63
C LYS A 90 -9.95 -16.57 19.14
N ALA A 91 -9.94 -17.75 19.73
CA ALA A 91 -10.05 -17.91 21.18
C ALA A 91 -8.87 -17.26 21.91
N ILE A 92 -7.66 -17.45 21.40
CA ILE A 92 -6.46 -16.84 21.97
C ILE A 92 -6.51 -15.31 21.81
N LEU A 93 -6.93 -14.83 20.64
CA LEU A 93 -7.10 -13.39 20.40
C LEU A 93 -8.08 -12.77 21.40
N ARG A 94 -9.20 -13.44 21.65
CA ARG A 94 -10.16 -12.97 22.64
C ARG A 94 -9.56 -12.87 24.02
N ALA A 95 -8.78 -13.88 24.42
CA ALA A 95 -8.11 -13.89 25.73
C ALA A 95 -7.12 -12.73 25.86
N GLU A 96 -6.35 -12.48 24.80
CA GLU A 96 -5.40 -11.36 24.79
C GLU A 96 -6.11 -10.01 24.88
N ALA A 97 -7.24 -9.86 24.16
CA ALA A 97 -8.02 -8.64 24.21
C ALA A 97 -8.58 -8.39 25.63
N LEU A 98 -9.08 -9.44 26.29
CA LEU A 98 -9.55 -9.33 27.66
C LEU A 98 -8.42 -8.91 28.61
N ALA A 99 -7.24 -9.51 28.45
CA ALA A 99 -6.08 -9.16 29.29
C ALA A 99 -5.64 -7.71 29.06
N ALA A 100 -5.80 -7.20 27.85
CA ALA A 100 -5.44 -5.83 27.50
C ALA A 100 -6.58 -4.82 27.74
N HIS A 101 -7.71 -5.26 28.27
CA HIS A 101 -8.89 -4.41 28.54
C HIS A 101 -9.38 -3.67 27.30
N THR A 102 -9.41 -4.36 26.15
CA THR A 102 -9.82 -3.78 24.88
C THR A 102 -10.65 -4.78 24.07
N SER A 103 -11.26 -4.32 22.98
CA SER A 103 -11.96 -5.22 22.07
C SER A 103 -10.97 -5.95 21.15
N MET A 104 -11.40 -7.10 20.61
CA MET A 104 -10.59 -7.82 19.62
C MET A 104 -10.26 -6.94 18.43
N GLY A 105 -11.25 -6.18 17.93
CA GLY A 105 -11.01 -5.29 16.79
C GLY A 105 -9.98 -4.20 17.07
N ALA A 106 -10.06 -3.58 18.24
CA ALA A 106 -9.10 -2.55 18.63
C ALA A 106 -7.69 -3.12 18.77
N LEU A 107 -7.57 -4.32 19.35
CA LEU A 107 -6.26 -4.96 19.52
C LEU A 107 -5.66 -5.33 18.17
N VAL A 108 -6.45 -5.89 17.26
CA VAL A 108 -5.97 -6.23 15.92
C VAL A 108 -5.56 -4.97 15.16
N ARG A 109 -6.32 -3.89 15.25
CA ARG A 109 -5.94 -2.61 14.61
C ARG A 109 -4.61 -2.10 15.16
N GLN A 110 -4.42 -2.17 16.46
CA GLN A 110 -3.17 -1.77 17.10
C GLN A 110 -2.00 -2.59 16.56
N TRP A 111 -2.16 -3.91 16.49
CA TRP A 111 -1.09 -4.79 15.99
C TRP A 111 -0.76 -4.52 14.52
N ILE A 112 -1.80 -4.25 13.70
CA ILE A 112 -1.59 -3.90 12.30
C ILE A 112 -0.82 -2.59 12.18
N GLU A 113 -1.20 -1.57 12.94
CA GLU A 113 -0.52 -0.28 12.91
C GLU A 113 0.94 -0.40 13.36
N GLU A 114 1.19 -1.18 14.42
CA GLU A 114 2.54 -1.43 14.90
C GLU A 114 3.37 -2.17 13.86
N ARG A 115 2.80 -3.22 13.26
CA ARG A 115 3.52 -4.02 12.26
C ARG A 115 3.86 -3.22 11.01
N LEU A 116 2.99 -2.30 10.62
CA LEU A 116 3.18 -1.42 9.46
C LEU A 116 3.87 -0.11 9.83
N GLU A 117 4.20 0.09 11.10
CA GLU A 117 4.85 1.31 11.60
C GLU A 117 4.03 2.58 11.39
N LEU A 118 2.71 2.45 11.32
CA LEU A 118 1.83 3.59 11.07
C LEU A 118 1.64 4.47 12.31
N GLN A 119 1.70 3.88 13.49
CA GLN A 119 1.51 4.60 14.74
C GLN A 119 2.60 5.65 14.97
N SER A 120 3.86 5.32 14.71
CA SER A 120 4.96 6.26 14.87
C SER A 120 4.84 7.45 13.90
N ARG A 121 4.23 7.26 12.74
CA ARG A 121 3.98 8.35 11.81
C ARG A 121 2.90 9.30 12.31
N ARG A 122 1.85 8.76 12.93
CA ARG A 122 0.81 9.59 13.55
C ARG A 122 1.35 10.39 14.72
N GLU A 123 2.20 9.80 15.51
CA GLU A 123 2.87 10.51 16.60
C GLU A 123 3.77 11.62 16.08
N ALA A 124 4.52 11.36 15.01
CA ALA A 124 5.38 12.36 14.39
C ALA A 124 4.58 13.52 13.78
N ALA A 125 3.33 13.30 13.37
CA ALA A 125 2.47 14.33 12.79
C ALA A 125 1.84 15.27 13.81
N ARG A 126 1.96 14.96 15.10
CA ARG A 126 1.49 15.85 16.17
C ARG A 126 2.50 16.98 16.44
#